data_2ac5dc446581c5379b6b2c513e09d172
#
_entry.id   2ac5dc446581c5379b6b2c513e09d172
#
_cell.length_a   1.000
_cell.length_b   1.000
_cell.length_c   1.000
_cell.angle_alpha   90.00
_cell.angle_beta   90.00
_cell.angle_gamma   90.00
#
_symmetry.space_group_name_H-M   'P 1'
#
loop_
_entity.id
_entity.type
_entity.pdbx_description
1 polymer ?
#
loop_
_entity_poly.entity_id
_entity_poly.type
_entity_poly.pdbx_seq_one_letter_code
_entity_poly.pdbx_strand_id
1 'polypeptide(L)'
;ERIRALSRTALMDYMHTHYTTTNTVIAAAGALDHDAIVELVERYFADLAAKPAPAAQPARYHGGEFRQSRPLDQVHIVLGFPGVAYADRDYYPCLLLSTLLGGGMSSRLFQEIREKRGLVYSIYSFTSPYTDGGLFGIYAGTGEQEAEELMPLTLEEVRKVQEQVTEEELARARAQVKAGVLMSLESTTSRCEQLARQLQVFGRVIPTEEIVSRIAAVTAEDVCRTAARLFRAPPTLAALGPVSKVPALPAIVDRLAA
;
A
#
# COMPACT_ATOMS: atom_id res chain seq x y z
N GLU A 1 -22.65 -14.31 3.42
CA GLU A 1 -23.50 -15.07 2.47
C GLU A 1 -22.67 -15.67 1.33
N ARG A 2 -21.87 -14.90 0.58
CA ARG A 2 -21.09 -15.40 -0.58
C ARG A 2 -20.15 -16.55 -0.22
N ILE A 3 -19.42 -16.47 0.90
CA ILE A 3 -18.49 -17.54 1.32
C ILE A 3 -19.25 -18.84 1.61
N ARG A 4 -20.45 -18.76 2.21
CA ARG A 4 -21.29 -19.95 2.48
C ARG A 4 -21.86 -20.60 1.22
N ALA A 5 -21.97 -19.83 0.14
CA ALA A 5 -22.48 -20.29 -1.15
C ALA A 5 -21.39 -20.93 -2.05
N LEU A 6 -20.11 -20.82 -1.68
CA LEU A 6 -19.01 -21.44 -2.45
C LEU A 6 -19.08 -22.97 -2.35
N SER A 7 -19.27 -23.63 -3.48
CA SER A 7 -19.20 -25.07 -3.60
C SER A 7 -17.77 -25.56 -3.87
N ARG A 8 -17.49 -26.82 -3.57
CA ARG A 8 -16.24 -27.46 -3.96
C ARG A 8 -16.01 -27.37 -5.47
N THR A 9 -17.04 -27.56 -6.28
CA THR A 9 -16.97 -27.46 -7.74
C THR A 9 -16.51 -26.07 -8.17
N ALA A 10 -17.13 -25.00 -7.64
CA ALA A 10 -16.74 -23.63 -7.97
C ALA A 10 -15.28 -23.32 -7.62
N LEU A 11 -14.76 -23.86 -6.49
CA LEU A 11 -13.36 -23.69 -6.12
C LEU A 11 -12.43 -24.46 -7.05
N MET A 12 -12.79 -25.71 -7.41
CA MET A 12 -11.99 -26.52 -8.34
C MET A 12 -11.96 -25.91 -9.74
N ASP A 13 -13.09 -25.42 -10.24
CA ASP A 13 -13.19 -24.75 -11.54
C ASP A 13 -12.33 -23.47 -11.56
N TYR A 14 -12.32 -22.70 -10.48
CA TYR A 14 -11.46 -21.53 -10.32
C TYR A 14 -9.98 -21.94 -10.37
N MET A 15 -9.57 -22.96 -9.61
CA MET A 15 -8.20 -23.46 -9.61
C MET A 15 -7.78 -23.95 -10.99
N HIS A 16 -8.59 -24.79 -11.64
CA HIS A 16 -8.29 -25.29 -12.98
C HIS A 16 -8.18 -24.17 -14.02
N THR A 17 -8.92 -23.08 -13.83
CA THR A 17 -8.90 -21.94 -14.77
C THR A 17 -7.69 -21.05 -14.55
N HIS A 18 -7.35 -20.78 -13.29
CA HIS A 18 -6.41 -19.71 -12.95
C HIS A 18 -5.03 -20.20 -12.49
N TYR A 19 -4.90 -21.45 -11.99
CA TYR A 19 -3.61 -21.97 -11.54
C TYR A 19 -2.96 -22.71 -12.71
N THR A 20 -1.96 -22.08 -13.30
CA THR A 20 -1.27 -22.60 -14.49
C THR A 20 0.23 -22.40 -14.36
N THR A 21 1.02 -23.14 -15.14
CA THR A 21 2.49 -22.99 -15.11
C THR A 21 2.97 -21.60 -15.50
N THR A 22 2.18 -20.87 -16.27
CA THR A 22 2.55 -19.53 -16.79
C THR A 22 2.38 -18.39 -15.77
N ASN A 23 1.60 -18.62 -14.69
CA ASN A 23 1.36 -17.61 -13.65
C ASN A 23 1.66 -18.10 -12.24
N THR A 24 2.37 -19.22 -12.11
CA THR A 24 2.78 -19.78 -10.82
C THR A 24 4.29 -19.60 -10.65
N VAL A 25 4.69 -19.04 -9.52
CA VAL A 25 6.08 -18.95 -9.08
C VAL A 25 6.22 -19.69 -7.77
N ILE A 26 7.23 -20.54 -7.69
CA ILE A 26 7.59 -21.23 -6.46
C ILE A 26 8.89 -20.65 -5.97
N ALA A 27 8.90 -20.15 -4.73
CA ALA A 27 10.07 -19.63 -4.08
C ALA A 27 10.30 -20.34 -2.75
N ALA A 28 11.56 -20.54 -2.42
CA ALA A 28 11.97 -21.12 -1.16
C ALA A 28 13.17 -20.36 -0.59
N ALA A 29 13.22 -20.22 0.72
CA ALA A 29 14.33 -19.57 1.42
C ALA A 29 14.57 -20.24 2.78
N GLY A 30 15.84 -20.48 3.13
CA GLY A 30 16.23 -21.13 4.38
C GLY A 30 17.40 -22.07 4.20
N ALA A 31 17.57 -23.01 5.12
CA ALA A 31 18.54 -24.09 5.02
C ALA A 31 18.01 -25.19 4.08
N LEU A 32 18.20 -25.04 2.78
CA LEU A 32 17.67 -25.94 1.76
C LEU A 32 18.71 -26.18 0.65
N ASP A 33 18.56 -27.30 -0.05
CA ASP A 33 19.25 -27.62 -1.28
C ASP A 33 18.37 -27.26 -2.48
N HIS A 34 18.94 -26.58 -3.47
CA HIS A 34 18.21 -26.11 -4.64
C HIS A 34 17.66 -27.28 -5.48
N ASP A 35 18.52 -28.28 -5.75
CA ASP A 35 18.17 -29.37 -6.64
C ASP A 35 17.10 -30.26 -6.01
N ALA A 36 17.17 -30.48 -4.69
CA ALA A 36 16.12 -31.17 -3.94
C ALA A 36 14.76 -30.45 -4.02
N ILE A 37 14.75 -29.10 -3.98
CA ILE A 37 13.51 -28.34 -4.15
C ILE A 37 12.99 -28.48 -5.59
N VAL A 38 13.87 -28.42 -6.59
CA VAL A 38 13.48 -28.64 -8.01
C VAL A 38 12.84 -30.01 -8.20
N GLU A 39 13.44 -31.08 -7.70
CA GLU A 39 12.89 -32.44 -7.77
C GLU A 39 11.50 -32.53 -7.11
N LEU A 40 11.30 -31.91 -5.95
CA LEU A 40 10.01 -31.88 -5.29
C LEU A 40 8.97 -31.11 -6.11
N VAL A 41 9.35 -29.98 -6.71
CA VAL A 41 8.46 -29.19 -7.58
C VAL A 41 8.07 -29.98 -8.81
N GLU A 42 9.02 -30.59 -9.51
CA GLU A 42 8.75 -31.44 -10.67
C GLU A 42 7.79 -32.58 -10.32
N ARG A 43 8.00 -33.20 -9.15
CA ARG A 43 7.17 -34.32 -8.69
C ARG A 43 5.74 -33.91 -8.34
N TYR A 44 5.57 -32.79 -7.62
CA TYR A 44 4.27 -32.41 -7.06
C TYR A 44 3.47 -31.45 -7.92
N PHE A 45 4.10 -30.76 -8.89
CA PHE A 45 3.46 -29.80 -9.80
C PHE A 45 3.46 -30.28 -11.26
N ALA A 46 3.84 -31.53 -11.53
CA ALA A 46 3.85 -32.12 -12.87
C ALA A 46 2.51 -31.98 -13.61
N ASP A 47 1.40 -32.09 -12.88
CA ASP A 47 0.03 -32.04 -13.43
C ASP A 47 -0.51 -30.60 -13.58
N LEU A 48 0.27 -29.57 -13.22
CA LEU A 48 -0.17 -28.19 -13.37
C LEU A 48 -0.31 -27.84 -14.85
N ALA A 49 -1.49 -27.35 -15.25
CA ALA A 49 -1.82 -27.12 -16.64
C ALA A 49 -0.86 -26.12 -17.32
N ALA A 50 -0.22 -26.57 -18.41
CA ALA A 50 0.67 -25.74 -19.25
C ALA A 50 -0.16 -24.93 -20.25
N LYS A 51 -0.94 -23.97 -19.76
CA LYS A 51 -1.77 -23.06 -20.57
C LYS A 51 -1.65 -21.63 -20.08
N PRO A 52 -1.93 -20.62 -20.92
CA PRO A 52 -1.99 -19.25 -20.47
C PRO A 52 -3.10 -19.05 -19.43
N ALA A 53 -2.83 -18.27 -18.40
CA ALA A 53 -3.89 -17.79 -17.52
C ALA A 53 -4.80 -16.80 -18.27
N PRO A 54 -6.08 -16.69 -17.87
CA PRO A 54 -6.96 -15.65 -18.42
C PRO A 54 -6.34 -14.28 -18.25
N ALA A 55 -6.45 -13.43 -19.29
CA ALA A 55 -5.97 -12.06 -19.21
C ALA A 55 -6.72 -11.29 -18.11
N ALA A 56 -5.99 -10.64 -17.22
CA ALA A 56 -6.58 -9.75 -16.23
C ALA A 56 -7.14 -8.50 -16.92
N GLN A 57 -8.31 -8.05 -16.47
CA GLN A 57 -8.83 -6.76 -16.88
C GLN A 57 -8.08 -5.66 -16.11
N PRO A 58 -7.61 -4.59 -16.76
CA PRO A 58 -6.92 -3.50 -16.10
C PRO A 58 -7.78 -2.88 -15.00
N ALA A 59 -7.21 -2.70 -13.81
CA ALA A 59 -7.88 -2.03 -12.72
C ALA A 59 -8.10 -0.55 -13.04
N ARG A 60 -9.25 -0.03 -12.62
CA ARG A 60 -9.58 1.40 -12.71
C ARG A 60 -9.96 1.92 -11.35
N TYR A 61 -9.29 2.97 -10.93
CA TYR A 61 -9.64 3.66 -9.70
C TYR A 61 -10.93 4.48 -9.90
N HIS A 62 -11.85 4.35 -8.95
CA HIS A 62 -13.03 5.19 -8.85
C HIS A 62 -13.07 5.78 -7.44
N GLY A 63 -13.11 7.10 -7.36
CA GLY A 63 -13.41 7.79 -6.10
C GLY A 63 -14.80 7.43 -5.61
N GLY A 64 -15.10 7.72 -4.36
CA GLY A 64 -16.42 7.46 -3.80
C GLY A 64 -16.45 7.53 -2.28
N GLU A 65 -17.62 7.30 -1.72
CA GLU A 65 -17.84 7.39 -0.29
C GLU A 65 -18.57 6.16 0.23
N PHE A 66 -18.09 5.61 1.35
CA PHE A 66 -18.76 4.57 2.11
C PHE A 66 -18.80 4.96 3.58
N ARG A 67 -19.98 5.00 4.16
CA ARG A 67 -20.20 5.26 5.60
C ARG A 67 -21.04 4.16 6.21
N GLN A 68 -20.59 3.67 7.35
CA GLN A 68 -21.37 2.72 8.14
C GLN A 68 -21.40 3.17 9.60
N SER A 69 -22.57 3.62 10.06
CA SER A 69 -22.76 3.92 11.48
C SER A 69 -22.82 2.63 12.28
N ARG A 70 -22.00 2.55 13.32
CA ARG A 70 -21.98 1.46 14.30
C ARG A 70 -21.68 2.00 15.69
N PRO A 71 -22.21 1.37 16.76
CA PRO A 71 -21.90 1.73 18.14
C PRO A 71 -20.52 1.17 18.52
N LEU A 72 -19.47 1.84 18.06
CA LEU A 72 -18.07 1.58 18.37
C LEU A 72 -17.51 2.75 19.20
N ASP A 73 -16.47 2.48 19.99
CA ASP A 73 -15.80 3.51 20.78
C ASP A 73 -14.99 4.50 19.92
N GLN A 74 -14.64 4.08 18.71
CA GLN A 74 -13.84 4.86 17.77
C GLN A 74 -14.52 4.97 16.39
N VAL A 75 -14.21 6.08 15.72
CA VAL A 75 -14.41 6.25 14.29
C VAL A 75 -13.15 5.80 13.56
N HIS A 76 -13.30 4.87 12.64
CA HIS A 76 -12.26 4.44 11.72
C HIS A 76 -12.45 5.12 10.38
N ILE A 77 -11.46 5.88 9.94
CA ILE A 77 -11.51 6.65 8.69
C ILE A 77 -10.37 6.20 7.80
N VAL A 78 -10.67 5.94 6.54
CA VAL A 78 -9.69 5.75 5.48
C VAL A 78 -9.95 6.78 4.38
N LEU A 79 -8.96 7.59 4.11
CA LEU A 79 -8.91 8.47 2.94
C LEU A 79 -7.98 7.83 1.92
N GLY A 80 -8.52 7.44 0.76
CA GLY A 80 -7.81 6.72 -0.28
C GLY A 80 -7.65 7.54 -1.56
N PHE A 81 -6.54 7.35 -2.24
CA PHE A 81 -6.21 7.95 -3.54
C PHE A 81 -5.70 6.87 -4.48
N PRO A 82 -5.70 7.09 -5.81
CA PRO A 82 -4.97 6.21 -6.71
C PRO A 82 -3.49 6.22 -6.33
N GLY A 83 -2.90 5.05 -6.25
CA GLY A 83 -1.46 4.89 -6.03
C GLY A 83 -0.74 4.61 -7.34
N VAL A 84 0.48 4.08 -7.22
CA VAL A 84 1.34 3.74 -8.36
C VAL A 84 1.49 2.24 -8.50
N ALA A 85 1.73 1.76 -9.72
CA ALA A 85 2.09 0.37 -9.98
C ALA A 85 3.53 0.07 -9.49
N TYR A 86 3.84 -1.22 -9.30
CA TYR A 86 5.20 -1.65 -8.93
C TYR A 86 6.28 -1.19 -9.93
N ALA A 87 5.97 -1.21 -11.24
CA ALA A 87 6.90 -0.83 -12.30
C ALA A 87 6.92 0.68 -12.60
N ASP A 88 6.09 1.48 -11.90
CA ASP A 88 6.05 2.93 -12.07
C ASP A 88 7.37 3.57 -11.61
N ARG A 89 7.86 4.56 -12.35
CA ARG A 89 9.05 5.34 -11.96
C ARG A 89 8.89 6.02 -10.59
N ASP A 90 7.64 6.33 -10.21
CA ASP A 90 7.31 7.00 -8.95
C ASP A 90 7.10 6.00 -7.80
N TYR A 91 7.41 4.71 -7.97
CA TYR A 91 7.23 3.70 -6.92
C TYR A 91 8.03 4.04 -5.65
N TYR A 92 9.34 4.31 -5.77
CA TYR A 92 10.16 4.68 -4.60
C TYR A 92 9.84 6.09 -4.05
N PRO A 93 9.60 7.11 -4.88
CA PRO A 93 9.04 8.39 -4.40
C PRO A 93 7.73 8.22 -3.61
N CYS A 94 6.79 7.40 -4.09
CA CYS A 94 5.54 7.10 -3.39
C CYS A 94 5.74 6.38 -2.05
N LEU A 95 6.68 5.44 -2.00
CA LEU A 95 7.06 4.74 -0.76
C LEU A 95 7.63 5.71 0.28
N LEU A 96 8.52 6.60 -0.15
CA LEU A 96 9.11 7.63 0.73
C LEU A 96 8.07 8.68 1.13
N LEU A 97 7.18 9.10 0.23
CA LEU A 97 6.03 9.94 0.55
C LEU A 97 5.18 9.32 1.67
N SER A 98 4.83 8.05 1.55
CA SER A 98 4.07 7.36 2.57
C SER A 98 4.82 7.33 3.90
N THR A 99 6.11 7.02 3.88
CA THR A 99 6.94 6.98 5.09
C THR A 99 7.04 8.33 5.77
N LEU A 100 7.26 9.40 5.02
CA LEU A 100 7.39 10.76 5.51
C LEU A 100 6.05 11.31 6.05
N LEU A 101 4.94 11.02 5.34
CA LEU A 101 3.63 11.54 5.69
C LEU A 101 3.04 10.82 6.92
N GLY A 102 3.10 9.49 6.99
CA GLY A 102 2.46 8.70 8.05
C GLY A 102 3.16 7.40 8.40
N GLY A 103 4.44 7.21 8.07
CA GLY A 103 5.14 5.93 8.24
C GLY A 103 5.76 5.68 9.63
N GLY A 104 5.51 6.53 10.62
CA GLY A 104 6.05 6.33 11.97
C GLY A 104 5.95 7.57 12.86
N MET A 105 6.51 7.51 14.05
CA MET A 105 6.40 8.55 15.06
C MET A 105 6.98 9.91 14.63
N SER A 106 7.95 9.96 13.74
CA SER A 106 8.54 11.20 13.20
C SER A 106 7.84 11.71 11.94
N SER A 107 6.78 11.06 11.48
CA SER A 107 6.00 11.46 10.31
C SER A 107 5.13 12.68 10.57
N ARG A 108 4.78 13.43 9.52
CA ARG A 108 4.00 14.66 9.64
C ARG A 108 2.66 14.45 10.33
N LEU A 109 1.87 13.48 9.86
CA LEU A 109 0.55 13.19 10.43
C LEU A 109 0.64 12.79 11.90
N PHE A 110 1.63 11.96 12.26
CA PHE A 110 1.80 11.56 13.64
C PHE A 110 2.16 12.76 14.53
N GLN A 111 3.13 13.58 14.11
CA GLN A 111 3.58 14.74 14.88
C GLN A 111 2.48 15.81 14.99
N GLU A 112 1.81 16.15 13.89
CA GLU A 112 0.84 17.25 13.89
C GLU A 112 -0.49 16.88 14.55
N ILE A 113 -0.95 15.66 14.36
CA ILE A 113 -2.31 15.26 14.73
C ILE A 113 -2.31 14.48 16.05
N ARG A 114 -1.35 13.56 16.22
CA ARG A 114 -1.31 12.73 17.45
C ARG A 114 -0.53 13.40 18.57
N GLU A 115 0.72 13.82 18.33
CA GLU A 115 1.59 14.33 19.40
C GLU A 115 1.19 15.75 19.82
N LYS A 116 0.99 16.68 18.87
CA LYS A 116 0.71 18.08 19.23
C LYS A 116 -0.74 18.32 19.64
N ARG A 117 -1.71 17.55 19.10
CA ARG A 117 -3.14 17.80 19.31
C ARG A 117 -3.89 16.67 20.02
N GLY A 118 -3.34 15.46 20.07
CA GLY A 118 -3.96 14.33 20.75
C GLY A 118 -5.28 13.84 20.13
N LEU A 119 -5.53 14.14 18.84
CA LEU A 119 -6.84 13.89 18.20
C LEU A 119 -7.06 12.41 17.81
N VAL A 120 -6.01 11.58 17.78
CA VAL A 120 -6.11 10.22 17.30
C VAL A 120 -5.39 9.22 18.18
N TYR A 121 -5.89 8.00 18.26
CA TYR A 121 -5.17 6.85 18.82
C TYR A 121 -4.10 6.35 17.86
N SER A 122 -4.45 6.28 16.58
CA SER A 122 -3.54 5.86 15.52
C SER A 122 -3.81 6.63 14.26
N ILE A 123 -2.73 7.01 13.58
CA ILE A 123 -2.76 7.60 12.25
C ILE A 123 -1.54 7.12 11.48
N TYR A 124 -1.74 6.69 10.25
CA TYR A 124 -0.67 6.28 9.36
C TYR A 124 -1.08 6.37 7.90
N SER A 125 -0.10 6.46 7.03
CA SER A 125 -0.29 6.29 5.60
C SER A 125 0.30 4.96 5.11
N PHE A 126 -0.24 4.44 4.03
CA PHE A 126 0.18 3.18 3.42
C PHE A 126 0.06 3.21 1.91
N THR A 127 0.82 2.35 1.26
CA THR A 127 0.74 2.11 -0.18
C THR A 127 0.41 0.65 -0.46
N SER A 128 -0.42 0.41 -1.47
CA SER A 128 -0.74 -0.92 -1.97
C SER A 128 -0.54 -0.95 -3.47
N PRO A 129 0.69 -1.15 -3.95
CA PRO A 129 0.99 -1.23 -5.38
C PRO A 129 0.54 -2.59 -5.94
N TYR A 130 0.10 -2.58 -7.19
CA TYR A 130 -0.22 -3.74 -8.01
C TYR A 130 0.54 -3.67 -9.33
N THR A 131 0.33 -4.64 -10.23
CA THR A 131 0.99 -4.66 -11.53
C THR A 131 0.53 -3.57 -12.48
N ASP A 132 -0.73 -3.15 -12.37
CA ASP A 132 -1.42 -2.23 -13.29
C ASP A 132 -1.88 -0.91 -12.62
N GLY A 133 -1.59 -0.72 -11.33
CA GLY A 133 -1.98 0.46 -10.59
C GLY A 133 -1.62 0.35 -9.11
N GLY A 134 -2.34 1.06 -8.26
CA GLY A 134 -2.16 0.98 -6.82
C GLY A 134 -3.14 1.84 -6.05
N LEU A 135 -3.01 1.79 -4.73
CA LEU A 135 -3.72 2.65 -3.80
C LEU A 135 -2.70 3.33 -2.87
N PHE A 136 -2.95 4.60 -2.58
CA PHE A 136 -2.35 5.32 -1.48
C PHE A 136 -3.44 5.61 -0.46
N GLY A 137 -3.23 5.28 0.80
CA GLY A 137 -4.23 5.46 1.84
C GLY A 137 -3.69 6.16 3.07
N ILE A 138 -4.57 6.90 3.74
CA ILE A 138 -4.36 7.46 5.08
C ILE A 138 -5.44 6.88 5.96
N TYR A 139 -5.04 6.18 7.01
CA TYR A 139 -5.94 5.67 8.04
C TYR A 139 -5.84 6.53 9.29
N ALA A 140 -6.99 6.75 9.93
CA ALA A 140 -7.03 7.33 11.26
C ALA A 140 -8.11 6.65 12.13
N GLY A 141 -7.76 6.38 13.40
CA GLY A 141 -8.68 5.95 14.45
C GLY A 141 -8.81 7.05 15.50
N THR A 142 -10.03 7.59 15.67
CA THR A 142 -10.29 8.79 16.48
C THR A 142 -11.60 8.69 17.25
N GLY A 143 -11.85 9.59 18.18
CA GLY A 143 -13.16 9.78 18.79
C GLY A 143 -14.14 10.49 17.85
N GLU A 144 -15.45 10.42 18.17
CA GLU A 144 -16.48 11.03 17.34
C GLU A 144 -16.33 12.56 17.25
N GLN A 145 -16.00 13.21 18.34
CA GLN A 145 -15.89 14.67 18.41
C GLN A 145 -14.64 15.17 17.67
N GLU A 146 -13.55 14.47 17.79
CA GLU A 146 -12.26 14.79 17.18
C GLU A 146 -12.26 14.60 15.66
N ALA A 147 -13.18 13.80 15.12
CA ALA A 147 -13.29 13.53 13.68
C ALA A 147 -13.54 14.80 12.84
N GLU A 148 -14.21 15.79 13.39
CA GLU A 148 -14.48 17.08 12.71
C GLU A 148 -13.20 17.91 12.50
N GLU A 149 -12.29 17.92 13.49
CA GLU A 149 -11.03 18.64 13.43
C GLU A 149 -9.94 17.85 12.69
N LEU A 150 -9.96 16.52 12.79
CA LEU A 150 -8.98 15.61 12.19
C LEU A 150 -8.84 15.78 10.68
N MET A 151 -9.97 15.81 9.97
CA MET A 151 -9.95 15.82 8.51
C MET A 151 -9.32 17.08 7.92
N PRO A 152 -9.69 18.31 8.34
CA PRO A 152 -9.01 19.53 7.90
C PRO A 152 -7.49 19.50 8.08
N LEU A 153 -7.01 19.03 9.22
CA LEU A 153 -5.58 18.95 9.52
C LEU A 153 -4.87 17.91 8.66
N THR A 154 -5.51 16.75 8.44
CA THR A 154 -4.98 15.72 7.54
C THR A 154 -4.82 16.28 6.12
N LEU A 155 -5.83 16.99 5.61
CA LEU A 155 -5.79 17.58 4.27
C LEU A 155 -4.75 18.72 4.16
N GLU A 156 -4.54 19.46 5.23
CA GLU A 156 -3.48 20.48 5.28
C GLU A 156 -2.08 19.85 5.12
N GLU A 157 -1.81 18.73 5.80
CA GLU A 157 -0.53 18.03 5.64
C GLU A 157 -0.39 17.37 4.26
N VAL A 158 -1.49 16.86 3.70
CA VAL A 158 -1.55 16.35 2.31
C VAL A 158 -1.23 17.48 1.32
N ARG A 159 -1.68 18.71 1.56
CA ARG A 159 -1.36 19.86 0.71
C ARG A 159 0.09 20.29 0.87
N LYS A 160 0.55 20.49 2.12
CA LYS A 160 1.93 20.91 2.41
C LYS A 160 3.00 19.99 1.80
N VAL A 161 2.77 18.67 1.78
CA VAL A 161 3.73 17.74 1.21
C VAL A 161 3.87 17.83 -0.31
N GLN A 162 2.87 18.39 -0.99
CA GLN A 162 2.94 18.68 -2.43
C GLN A 162 3.82 19.90 -2.73
N GLU A 163 3.88 20.83 -1.79
CA GLU A 163 4.60 22.10 -1.96
C GLU A 163 6.07 21.97 -1.54
N GLN A 164 6.32 21.31 -0.42
CA GLN A 164 7.66 21.24 0.16
C GLN A 164 7.89 19.98 0.97
N VAL A 165 9.06 19.38 0.75
CA VAL A 165 9.67 18.34 1.56
C VAL A 165 11.08 18.81 1.91
N THR A 166 11.44 18.82 3.19
CA THR A 166 12.79 19.17 3.62
C THR A 166 13.77 18.01 3.42
N GLU A 167 15.03 18.32 3.19
CA GLU A 167 16.06 17.26 3.06
C GLU A 167 16.23 16.44 4.35
N GLU A 168 15.96 17.03 5.50
CA GLU A 168 15.99 16.33 6.77
C GLU A 168 14.87 15.29 6.88
N GLU A 169 13.64 15.62 6.51
CA GLU A 169 12.51 14.68 6.46
C GLU A 169 12.78 13.55 5.47
N LEU A 170 13.28 13.89 4.29
CA LEU A 170 13.61 12.92 3.26
C LEU A 170 14.76 11.99 3.69
N ALA A 171 15.79 12.51 4.33
CA ALA A 171 16.90 11.71 4.85
C ALA A 171 16.44 10.71 5.91
N ARG A 172 15.55 11.12 6.83
CA ARG A 172 14.93 10.21 7.81
C ARG A 172 14.11 9.12 7.14
N ALA A 173 13.24 9.50 6.17
CA ALA A 173 12.43 8.53 5.43
C ALA A 173 13.27 7.52 4.64
N ARG A 174 14.33 8.00 3.94
CA ARG A 174 15.29 7.12 3.24
C ARG A 174 15.97 6.15 4.22
N ALA A 175 16.44 6.62 5.36
CA ALA A 175 17.08 5.79 6.39
C ALA A 175 16.12 4.72 6.91
N GLN A 176 14.89 5.09 7.23
CA GLN A 176 13.85 4.18 7.72
C GLN A 176 13.50 3.10 6.68
N VAL A 177 13.26 3.48 5.42
CA VAL A 177 12.93 2.52 4.36
C VAL A 177 14.10 1.58 4.07
N LYS A 178 15.34 2.10 3.99
CA LYS A 178 16.53 1.26 3.82
C LYS A 178 16.70 0.27 4.96
N ALA A 179 16.58 0.72 6.20
CA ALA A 179 16.65 -0.16 7.37
C ALA A 179 15.58 -1.25 7.31
N GLY A 180 14.33 -0.90 6.98
CA GLY A 180 13.24 -1.86 6.82
C GLY A 180 13.53 -2.91 5.74
N VAL A 181 14.07 -2.50 4.59
CA VAL A 181 14.48 -3.44 3.51
C VAL A 181 15.56 -4.40 4.02
N LEU A 182 16.63 -3.89 4.64
CA LEU A 182 17.73 -4.72 5.11
C LEU A 182 17.31 -5.67 6.23
N MET A 183 16.56 -5.19 7.21
CA MET A 183 16.05 -6.02 8.31
C MET A 183 15.07 -7.10 7.84
N SER A 184 14.27 -6.82 6.81
CA SER A 184 13.35 -7.82 6.26
C SER A 184 14.07 -9.04 5.67
N LEU A 185 15.33 -8.88 5.26
CA LEU A 185 16.15 -9.96 4.70
C LEU A 185 16.64 -10.97 5.75
N GLU A 186 16.52 -10.66 7.02
CA GLU A 186 16.86 -11.60 8.10
C GLU A 186 15.77 -12.65 8.31
N SER A 187 14.54 -12.39 7.85
CA SER A 187 13.43 -13.33 7.87
C SER A 187 13.41 -14.19 6.61
N THR A 188 13.46 -15.51 6.78
CA THR A 188 13.33 -16.48 5.67
C THR A 188 11.97 -16.35 4.96
N THR A 189 10.91 -16.09 5.71
CA THR A 189 9.56 -15.85 5.15
C THR A 189 9.58 -14.61 4.26
N SER A 190 10.12 -13.49 4.75
CA SER A 190 10.18 -12.24 3.98
C SER A 190 11.05 -12.39 2.72
N ARG A 191 12.16 -13.12 2.80
CA ARG A 191 12.99 -13.45 1.62
C ARG A 191 12.21 -14.25 0.60
N CYS A 192 11.50 -15.29 1.02
CA CYS A 192 10.69 -16.14 0.15
C CYS A 192 9.60 -15.33 -0.56
N GLU A 193 8.83 -14.54 0.18
CA GLU A 193 7.79 -13.67 -0.37
C GLU A 193 8.34 -12.61 -1.32
N GLN A 194 9.48 -12.02 -1.00
CA GLN A 194 10.14 -11.02 -1.84
C GLN A 194 10.62 -11.63 -3.17
N LEU A 195 11.24 -12.81 -3.14
CA LEU A 195 11.67 -13.53 -4.34
C LEU A 195 10.48 -13.86 -5.25
N ALA A 196 9.42 -14.45 -4.69
CA ALA A 196 8.21 -14.77 -5.44
C ALA A 196 7.59 -13.53 -6.09
N ARG A 197 7.42 -12.44 -5.31
CA ARG A 197 6.85 -11.19 -5.79
C ARG A 197 7.70 -10.53 -6.88
N GLN A 198 9.03 -10.49 -6.71
CA GLN A 198 9.92 -9.90 -7.71
C GLN A 198 9.85 -10.64 -9.04
N LEU A 199 9.83 -11.97 -9.01
CA LEU A 199 9.68 -12.78 -10.23
C LEU A 199 8.32 -12.56 -10.89
N GLN A 200 7.24 -12.53 -10.11
CA GLN A 200 5.89 -12.29 -10.66
C GLN A 200 5.72 -10.90 -11.27
N VAL A 201 6.28 -9.87 -10.63
CA VAL A 201 6.08 -8.48 -11.05
C VAL A 201 7.09 -8.03 -12.09
N PHE A 202 8.36 -8.39 -11.92
CA PHE A 202 9.47 -7.87 -12.73
C PHE A 202 10.12 -8.92 -13.63
N GLY A 203 9.75 -10.18 -13.51
CA GLY A 203 10.38 -11.30 -14.24
C GLY A 203 11.84 -11.55 -13.85
N ARG A 204 12.34 -10.90 -12.79
CA ARG A 204 13.71 -11.02 -12.29
C ARG A 204 13.80 -10.77 -10.80
N VAL A 205 14.83 -11.30 -10.19
CA VAL A 205 15.23 -10.91 -8.83
C VAL A 205 15.98 -9.58 -8.89
N ILE A 206 15.61 -8.64 -8.04
CA ILE A 206 16.24 -7.32 -7.93
C ILE A 206 17.28 -7.38 -6.81
N PRO A 207 18.56 -7.13 -7.10
CA PRO A 207 19.60 -7.07 -6.07
C PRO A 207 19.28 -6.02 -5.00
N THR A 208 19.60 -6.32 -3.76
CA THR A 208 19.36 -5.39 -2.63
C THR A 208 20.04 -4.05 -2.84
N GLU A 209 21.25 -4.06 -3.40
CA GLU A 209 22.04 -2.87 -3.72
C GLU A 209 21.31 -1.97 -4.75
N GLU A 210 20.63 -2.57 -5.71
CA GLU A 210 19.80 -1.84 -6.68
C GLU A 210 18.62 -1.16 -5.98
N ILE A 211 17.93 -1.86 -5.06
CA ILE A 211 16.83 -1.29 -4.27
C ILE A 211 17.32 -0.11 -3.42
N VAL A 212 18.42 -0.31 -2.69
CA VAL A 212 19.02 0.71 -1.83
C VAL A 212 19.47 1.93 -2.64
N SER A 213 20.06 1.70 -3.81
CA SER A 213 20.48 2.77 -4.72
C SER A 213 19.28 3.58 -5.24
N ARG A 214 18.20 2.92 -5.65
CA ARG A 214 16.98 3.58 -6.12
C ARG A 214 16.32 4.42 -5.02
N ILE A 215 16.26 3.92 -3.77
CA ILE A 215 15.79 4.68 -2.62
C ILE A 215 16.68 5.90 -2.36
N ALA A 216 18.00 5.74 -2.48
CA ALA A 216 18.95 6.83 -2.25
C ALA A 216 18.85 7.95 -3.31
N ALA A 217 18.48 7.60 -4.53
CA ALA A 217 18.41 8.52 -5.66
C ALA A 217 17.18 9.43 -5.65
N VAL A 218 16.13 9.09 -4.88
CA VAL A 218 14.89 9.91 -4.83
C VAL A 218 15.20 11.28 -4.24
N THR A 219 14.72 12.33 -4.87
CA THR A 219 14.87 13.73 -4.42
C THR A 219 13.61 14.24 -3.72
N ALA A 220 13.71 15.36 -3.01
CA ALA A 220 12.55 16.04 -2.42
C ALA A 220 11.54 16.47 -3.50
N GLU A 221 12.04 16.93 -4.65
CA GLU A 221 11.21 17.28 -5.81
C GLU A 221 10.43 16.07 -6.36
N ASP A 222 11.06 14.89 -6.41
CA ASP A 222 10.36 13.66 -6.83
C ASP A 222 9.20 13.33 -5.89
N VAL A 223 9.39 13.49 -4.58
CA VAL A 223 8.33 13.25 -3.58
C VAL A 223 7.20 14.26 -3.72
N CYS A 224 7.49 15.57 -3.83
CA CYS A 224 6.48 16.63 -4.04
C CYS A 224 5.70 16.38 -5.34
N ARG A 225 6.39 16.12 -6.44
CA ARG A 225 5.79 15.81 -7.75
C ARG A 225 4.88 14.58 -7.68
N THR A 226 5.33 13.53 -7.00
CA THR A 226 4.53 12.32 -6.80
C THR A 226 3.29 12.61 -5.95
N ALA A 227 3.43 13.36 -4.87
CA ALA A 227 2.30 13.78 -4.04
C ALA A 227 1.27 14.57 -4.85
N ALA A 228 1.71 15.57 -5.62
CA ALA A 228 0.84 16.36 -6.49
C ALA A 228 0.12 15.49 -7.55
N ARG A 229 0.81 14.49 -8.10
CA ARG A 229 0.20 13.52 -9.03
C ARG A 229 -0.92 12.71 -8.38
N LEU A 230 -0.67 12.14 -7.19
CA LEU A 230 -1.60 11.24 -6.51
C LEU A 230 -2.82 11.99 -5.97
N PHE A 231 -2.60 13.12 -5.31
CA PHE A 231 -3.64 13.86 -4.60
C PHE A 231 -4.49 14.77 -5.50
N ARG A 232 -4.15 14.87 -6.78
CA ARG A 232 -4.97 15.54 -7.80
C ARG A 232 -6.27 14.78 -8.12
N ALA A 233 -6.26 13.47 -7.94
CA ALA A 233 -7.43 12.64 -8.22
C ALA A 233 -8.48 12.76 -7.11
N PRO A 234 -9.77 12.63 -7.43
CA PRO A 234 -10.81 12.58 -6.41
C PRO A 234 -10.56 11.48 -5.40
N PRO A 235 -10.60 11.77 -4.10
CA PRO A 235 -10.36 10.76 -3.07
C PRO A 235 -11.53 9.77 -2.92
N THR A 236 -11.24 8.66 -2.26
CA THR A 236 -12.23 7.74 -1.69
C THR A 236 -12.28 7.95 -0.18
N LEU A 237 -13.46 8.03 0.39
CA LEU A 237 -13.68 8.06 1.84
C LEU A 237 -14.39 6.80 2.30
N ALA A 238 -13.78 6.09 3.25
CA ALA A 238 -14.47 5.02 3.99
C ALA A 238 -14.48 5.38 5.48
N ALA A 239 -15.66 5.35 6.11
CA ALA A 239 -15.82 5.65 7.53
C ALA A 239 -16.72 4.60 8.22
N LEU A 240 -16.26 4.11 9.38
CA LEU A 240 -16.93 3.11 10.19
C LEU A 240 -16.91 3.52 11.67
N GLY A 241 -18.06 3.44 12.35
CA GLY A 241 -18.21 3.80 13.75
C GLY A 241 -19.25 4.91 13.96
N PRO A 242 -19.15 5.76 14.99
CA PRO A 242 -19.99 6.93 15.16
C PRO A 242 -19.56 8.04 14.18
N VAL A 243 -20.00 7.92 12.92
CA VAL A 243 -19.53 8.72 11.75
C VAL A 243 -20.21 10.06 11.57
N SER A 244 -21.04 10.51 12.52
CA SER A 244 -21.89 11.73 12.37
C SER A 244 -21.07 13.01 12.18
N LYS A 245 -19.86 13.08 12.75
CA LYS A 245 -18.95 14.23 12.69
C LYS A 245 -17.90 14.15 11.58
N VAL A 246 -17.86 13.05 10.82
CA VAL A 246 -16.93 12.95 9.68
C VAL A 246 -17.43 13.84 8.55
N PRO A 247 -16.62 14.79 8.03
CA PRO A 247 -17.03 15.66 6.92
C PRO A 247 -17.44 14.87 5.68
N ALA A 248 -18.42 15.37 4.94
CA ALA A 248 -18.88 14.75 3.69
C ALA A 248 -17.77 14.81 2.62
N LEU A 249 -17.72 13.83 1.72
CA LEU A 249 -16.73 13.75 0.67
C LEU A 249 -16.62 15.03 -0.19
N PRO A 250 -17.71 15.70 -0.59
CA PRO A 250 -17.61 16.98 -1.32
C PRO A 250 -16.81 18.06 -0.57
N ALA A 251 -17.02 18.19 0.74
CA ALA A 251 -16.28 19.16 1.54
C ALA A 251 -14.77 18.81 1.66
N ILE A 252 -14.42 17.53 1.60
CA ILE A 252 -13.03 17.06 1.54
C ILE A 252 -12.41 17.41 0.20
N VAL A 253 -13.13 17.17 -0.90
CA VAL A 253 -12.69 17.50 -2.27
C VAL A 253 -12.45 19.00 -2.42
N ASP A 254 -13.39 19.83 -1.96
CA ASP A 254 -13.27 21.30 -2.04
C ASP A 254 -12.03 21.80 -1.28
N ARG A 255 -11.71 21.21 -0.12
CA ARG A 255 -10.51 21.57 0.65
C ARG A 255 -9.19 21.10 0.03
N LEU A 256 -9.21 20.00 -0.72
CA LEU A 256 -8.02 19.56 -1.47
C LEU A 256 -7.74 20.42 -2.70
N ALA A 257 -8.77 21.07 -3.24
CA ALA A 257 -8.68 21.95 -4.41
C ALA A 257 -8.32 23.39 -4.06
N ALA A 258 -8.52 23.82 -2.79
CA ALA A 258 -8.22 25.17 -2.30
C ALA A 258 -6.74 25.35 -1.92
#